data_ffc284b50cb8ea7d2c2364de75599436
#
_entry.id   ffc284b50cb8ea7d2c2364de75599436
#
_cell.length_a   1.000
_cell.length_b   1.000
_cell.length_c   1.000
_cell.angle_alpha   90.00
_cell.angle_beta   90.00
_cell.angle_gamma   90.00
#
_symmetry.space_group_name_H-M   'P 1'
#
loop_
_entity.id
_entity.type
_entity.pdbx_description
1 polymer ?
#
loop_
_entity_poly.entity_id
_entity_poly.type
_entity_poly.pdbx_seq_one_letter_code
_entity_poly.pdbx_strand_id
1 'polypeptide(L)'
;GLSDYNQEGQWEWLNGEEVSYTNWHPGEPNSENKNEDYAMFYYKYSDGTWNDGDFGHQTVNSNAAFICEWGDYEGTSQDSTNVNEREIVLVLDTSNSMTGSPLRETKKAANKFIETVLKEDAGIGLVTYNSNANIISDFSVDYDNLEENVDSLDCNGNTNIGDGLEQAYDMLENSNAKTKIIVLMSDGVPNVGKEGNALISYADQIKDSDILIYTLGFFEKMDDKSEAQELMEGIASEGCHYEVADSDDLVFFFDDVADQINGQRYIYIRIACPVDVTVSYNGETLSSKESDLNTRTKFGVLSFEDNGTANQTKILRLKEEQAYDIKINGTDQGTMNYTIGFMDEEGNYSDFREFENIEITNQTVIDTKAEVSDTTVINVDEDGDGNYDLRYQAAANESGSIVENNSWLDLIFILTIVVFLGGIICYWYFKKHKK
;
A
#
# COMPACT_ATOMS: atom_id res chain seq x y z
N GLY A 1 -6.25 -33.15 1.75
CA GLY A 1 -6.24 -34.51 2.30
C GLY A 1 -6.16 -35.58 1.20
N LEU A 2 -6.02 -36.83 1.58
CA LEU A 2 -6.00 -37.96 0.66
C LEU A 2 -7.44 -38.39 0.33
N SER A 3 -7.78 -38.56 -0.95
CA SER A 3 -9.14 -38.84 -1.41
C SER A 3 -9.13 -39.66 -2.70
N ASP A 4 -10.16 -40.51 -2.94
CA ASP A 4 -10.45 -41.16 -4.19
C ASP A 4 -11.81 -40.77 -4.80
N TYR A 5 -12.33 -39.60 -4.38
CA TYR A 5 -13.60 -39.04 -4.83
C TYR A 5 -13.75 -38.96 -6.35
N ASN A 6 -12.65 -38.68 -7.07
CA ASN A 6 -12.67 -38.59 -8.54
C ASN A 6 -12.80 -39.97 -9.21
N GLN A 7 -12.22 -41.03 -8.62
CA GLN A 7 -12.27 -42.36 -9.12
C GLN A 7 -12.02 -43.39 -8.00
N GLU A 8 -13.05 -44.16 -7.67
CA GLU A 8 -13.03 -45.23 -6.67
C GLU A 8 -11.79 -46.11 -6.75
N GLY A 9 -11.08 -46.22 -5.62
CA GLY A 9 -9.85 -47.01 -5.50
C GLY A 9 -8.59 -46.35 -6.06
N GLN A 10 -8.68 -45.14 -6.59
CA GLN A 10 -7.53 -44.32 -7.02
C GLN A 10 -7.33 -43.17 -6.06
N TRP A 11 -6.59 -43.41 -5.01
CA TRP A 11 -6.25 -42.46 -3.99
C TRP A 11 -5.27 -41.42 -4.48
N GLU A 12 -5.59 -40.15 -4.35
CA GLU A 12 -4.75 -39.01 -4.73
C GLU A 12 -4.77 -37.94 -3.63
N TRP A 13 -3.63 -37.23 -3.45
CA TRP A 13 -3.60 -36.07 -2.63
C TRP A 13 -4.31 -34.89 -3.33
N LEU A 14 -5.10 -34.12 -2.60
CA LEU A 14 -5.84 -32.97 -3.16
C LEU A 14 -4.92 -31.88 -3.75
N ASN A 15 -3.65 -31.86 -3.36
CA ASN A 15 -2.61 -30.98 -3.92
C ASN A 15 -1.93 -31.54 -5.17
N GLY A 16 -2.29 -32.76 -5.59
CA GLY A 16 -1.74 -33.42 -6.81
C GLY A 16 -0.43 -34.16 -6.61
N GLU A 17 0.05 -34.30 -5.37
CA GLU A 17 1.25 -35.11 -5.10
C GLU A 17 1.02 -36.60 -5.37
N GLU A 18 2.11 -37.31 -5.67
CA GLU A 18 2.07 -38.77 -5.82
C GLU A 18 1.92 -39.43 -4.44
N VAL A 19 0.96 -40.36 -4.31
CA VAL A 19 0.78 -41.12 -3.07
C VAL A 19 1.92 -42.14 -2.91
N SER A 20 2.94 -41.75 -2.16
CA SER A 20 4.14 -42.58 -1.92
C SER A 20 4.05 -43.42 -0.64
N TYR A 21 3.15 -43.06 0.29
CA TYR A 21 2.94 -43.74 1.56
C TYR A 21 1.48 -43.89 1.89
N THR A 22 1.06 -45.02 2.43
CA THR A 22 -0.26 -45.24 3.00
C THR A 22 -0.16 -46.11 4.23
N ASN A 23 -1.04 -45.88 5.21
CA ASN A 23 -1.07 -46.61 6.49
C ASN A 23 -2.49 -47.13 6.79
N TRP A 24 -3.09 -47.79 5.82
CA TRP A 24 -4.42 -48.35 5.94
C TRP A 24 -4.49 -49.44 7.03
N HIS A 25 -5.61 -49.46 7.79
CA HIS A 25 -5.88 -50.57 8.71
C HIS A 25 -6.11 -51.87 7.93
N PRO A 26 -5.77 -53.03 8.49
CA PRO A 26 -6.01 -54.31 7.82
C PRO A 26 -7.49 -54.49 7.39
N GLY A 27 -7.74 -54.46 6.09
CA GLY A 27 -9.07 -54.52 5.51
C GLY A 27 -9.58 -53.21 4.90
N GLU A 28 -8.84 -52.11 5.09
CA GLU A 28 -9.12 -50.80 4.50
C GLU A 28 -8.12 -50.50 3.34
N PRO A 29 -8.46 -49.62 2.43
CA PRO A 29 -9.77 -48.98 2.23
C PRO A 29 -10.78 -50.01 1.71
N ASN A 30 -12.00 -50.00 2.21
CA ASN A 30 -12.98 -51.03 1.88
C ASN A 30 -14.22 -50.51 1.15
N SER A 31 -14.44 -49.19 1.14
CA SER A 31 -15.57 -48.49 0.52
C SER A 31 -16.93 -49.17 0.85
N GLU A 32 -17.13 -49.52 2.13
CA GLU A 32 -18.26 -50.35 2.60
C GLU A 32 -19.62 -49.82 2.11
N ASN A 33 -19.76 -48.51 1.98
CA ASN A 33 -20.97 -47.85 1.52
C ASN A 33 -20.86 -47.23 0.12
N LYS A 34 -19.78 -47.42 -0.61
CA LYS A 34 -19.47 -46.86 -1.96
C LYS A 34 -19.41 -45.33 -1.99
N ASN A 35 -19.24 -44.68 -0.88
CA ASN A 35 -19.10 -43.23 -0.73
C ASN A 35 -18.08 -42.91 0.36
N GLU A 36 -17.12 -43.78 0.61
CA GLU A 36 -16.09 -43.56 1.61
C GLU A 36 -14.83 -43.02 0.90
N ASP A 37 -14.92 -41.77 0.46
CA ASP A 37 -13.99 -41.17 -0.48
C ASP A 37 -12.80 -40.46 0.20
N TYR A 38 -12.68 -40.50 1.54
CA TYR A 38 -11.68 -39.71 2.26
C TYR A 38 -10.91 -40.55 3.29
N ALA A 39 -9.58 -40.43 3.29
CA ALA A 39 -8.73 -41.07 4.28
C ALA A 39 -8.84 -40.31 5.65
N MET A 40 -9.01 -41.04 6.73
CA MET A 40 -9.15 -40.50 8.07
C MET A 40 -8.51 -41.37 9.13
N PHE A 41 -8.18 -40.78 10.30
CA PHE A 41 -7.92 -41.52 11.52
C PHE A 41 -9.26 -41.90 12.17
N TYR A 42 -9.51 -43.20 12.26
CA TYR A 42 -10.72 -43.68 12.91
C TYR A 42 -10.49 -43.94 14.40
N TYR A 43 -11.31 -43.34 15.24
CA TYR A 43 -11.13 -43.36 16.70
C TYR A 43 -11.07 -44.77 17.33
N LYS A 44 -11.54 -45.77 16.61
CA LYS A 44 -11.47 -47.18 17.08
C LYS A 44 -10.10 -47.83 16.82
N TYR A 45 -9.29 -47.26 15.97
CA TYR A 45 -7.95 -47.75 15.69
C TYR A 45 -6.94 -47.01 16.54
N SER A 46 -6.41 -47.70 17.55
CA SER A 46 -5.46 -47.12 18.51
C SER A 46 -4.01 -47.21 18.06
N ASP A 47 -3.75 -47.75 16.87
CA ASP A 47 -2.43 -48.00 16.30
C ASP A 47 -1.99 -46.97 15.26
N GLY A 48 -2.81 -45.93 15.04
CA GLY A 48 -2.50 -44.88 14.08
C GLY A 48 -2.74 -45.27 12.60
N THR A 49 -3.45 -46.39 12.37
CA THR A 49 -3.84 -46.78 11.01
C THR A 49 -5.07 -46.03 10.52
N TRP A 50 -5.22 -46.00 9.18
CA TRP A 50 -6.23 -45.18 8.51
C TRP A 50 -7.46 -45.99 8.12
N ASN A 51 -8.60 -45.32 8.02
CA ASN A 51 -9.86 -45.78 7.45
C ASN A 51 -10.28 -44.89 6.32
N ASP A 52 -11.01 -45.38 5.34
CA ASP A 52 -11.79 -44.57 4.42
C ASP A 52 -13.15 -44.23 5.02
N GLY A 53 -13.69 -43.05 4.69
CA GLY A 53 -14.97 -42.64 5.23
C GLY A 53 -15.68 -41.58 4.38
N ASP A 54 -17.00 -41.49 4.62
CA ASP A 54 -17.90 -40.55 3.94
C ASP A 54 -18.13 -39.31 4.81
N PHE A 55 -17.79 -38.15 4.28
CA PHE A 55 -18.08 -36.83 4.88
C PHE A 55 -19.37 -36.16 4.39
N GLY A 56 -20.07 -36.77 3.42
CA GLY A 56 -21.19 -36.16 2.72
C GLY A 56 -22.55 -36.33 3.36
N HIS A 57 -22.78 -37.29 4.24
CA HIS A 57 -24.17 -37.66 4.66
C HIS A 57 -24.40 -38.02 6.11
N GLN A 58 -23.42 -37.89 6.99
CA GLN A 58 -23.68 -38.10 8.42
C GLN A 58 -23.30 -36.89 9.26
N THR A 59 -24.20 -36.56 10.21
CA THR A 59 -23.83 -35.67 11.32
C THR A 59 -22.50 -36.10 11.87
N VAL A 60 -21.49 -35.26 11.62
CA VAL A 60 -20.12 -35.44 12.09
C VAL A 60 -20.15 -35.72 13.58
N ASN A 61 -20.03 -36.99 13.96
CA ASN A 61 -19.74 -37.30 15.33
C ASN A 61 -18.37 -36.68 15.64
N SER A 62 -18.28 -35.90 16.68
CA SER A 62 -17.14 -35.10 17.15
C SER A 62 -15.84 -35.86 17.45
N ASN A 63 -15.59 -36.97 16.76
CA ASN A 63 -14.47 -37.90 17.00
C ASN A 63 -13.76 -38.34 15.70
N ALA A 64 -14.00 -37.68 14.56
CA ALA A 64 -13.24 -37.89 13.33
C ALA A 64 -12.11 -36.85 13.25
N ALA A 65 -10.88 -37.31 13.01
CA ALA A 65 -9.74 -36.45 12.77
C ALA A 65 -9.28 -36.63 11.32
N PHE A 66 -8.94 -35.56 10.66
CA PHE A 66 -8.40 -35.58 9.31
C PHE A 66 -6.94 -36.00 9.32
N ILE A 67 -6.50 -36.70 8.25
CA ILE A 67 -5.08 -36.86 7.96
C ILE A 67 -4.67 -35.67 7.10
N CYS A 68 -3.89 -34.77 7.68
CA CYS A 68 -3.19 -33.75 6.93
C CYS A 68 -1.73 -34.18 6.86
N GLU A 69 -1.19 -34.30 5.67
CA GLU A 69 0.24 -34.39 5.49
C GLU A 69 0.79 -32.97 5.41
N TRP A 70 1.72 -32.67 6.28
CA TRP A 70 2.55 -31.48 6.25
C TRP A 70 3.90 -31.95 5.68
N GLY A 71 4.03 -31.89 4.38
CA GLY A 71 5.25 -32.28 3.69
C GLY A 71 5.79 -31.14 2.85
N ASP A 72 7.10 -31.04 2.79
CA ASP A 72 7.77 -30.16 1.85
C ASP A 72 7.43 -30.64 0.43
N TYR A 73 6.84 -29.75 -0.36
CA TYR A 73 6.67 -29.98 -1.80
C TYR A 73 8.07 -30.02 -2.44
N GLU A 74 8.65 -31.23 -2.56
CA GLU A 74 9.88 -31.42 -3.32
C GLU A 74 9.61 -31.37 -4.85
N GLY A 75 9.27 -30.18 -5.32
CA GLY A 75 9.41 -29.79 -6.71
C GLY A 75 10.70 -29.01 -6.87
N THR A 76 11.82 -29.70 -7.15
CA THR A 76 13.17 -29.15 -7.33
C THR A 76 13.88 -28.68 -6.05
N SER A 77 14.94 -29.43 -5.71
CA SER A 77 15.91 -29.13 -4.67
C SER A 77 16.37 -27.67 -4.66
N GLN A 78 15.80 -26.87 -3.77
CA GLN A 78 16.46 -25.77 -3.09
C GLN A 78 16.11 -25.91 -1.61
N ASP A 79 17.12 -25.73 -0.79
CA ASP A 79 17.05 -25.64 0.67
C ASP A 79 16.02 -24.56 1.03
N SER A 80 14.73 -24.92 1.13
CA SER A 80 13.65 -24.03 1.49
C SER A 80 13.38 -24.17 2.98
N THR A 81 14.11 -23.42 3.80
CA THR A 81 13.44 -22.78 4.94
C THR A 81 12.16 -22.14 4.39
N ASN A 82 10.99 -22.35 5.02
CA ASN A 82 9.77 -21.59 4.71
C ASN A 82 10.06 -20.10 4.93
N VAL A 83 10.56 -19.45 3.90
CA VAL A 83 10.81 -18.02 3.88
C VAL A 83 9.58 -17.43 3.23
N ASN A 84 8.69 -16.83 4.03
CA ASN A 84 7.65 -15.99 3.46
C ASN A 84 8.32 -14.98 2.52
N GLU A 85 7.80 -14.78 1.33
CA GLU A 85 8.35 -13.76 0.42
C GLU A 85 8.37 -12.39 1.09
N ARG A 86 7.38 -12.14 1.95
CA ARG A 86 7.21 -10.90 2.72
C ARG A 86 7.01 -11.19 4.20
N GLU A 87 7.68 -10.45 5.05
CA GLU A 87 7.44 -10.45 6.49
C GLU A 87 7.13 -9.04 6.97
N ILE A 88 5.98 -8.90 7.60
CA ILE A 88 5.42 -7.64 8.05
C ILE A 88 5.26 -7.67 9.57
N VAL A 89 5.80 -6.68 10.27
CA VAL A 89 5.53 -6.49 11.70
C VAL A 89 4.54 -5.35 11.87
N LEU A 90 3.36 -5.68 12.39
CA LEU A 90 2.35 -4.72 12.78
C LEU A 90 2.64 -4.25 14.20
N VAL A 91 2.93 -2.95 14.37
CA VAL A 91 3.35 -2.33 15.64
C VAL A 91 2.25 -1.39 16.12
N LEU A 92 1.51 -1.82 17.13
CA LEU A 92 0.29 -1.14 17.59
C LEU A 92 0.49 -0.44 18.92
N ASP A 93 0.07 0.81 18.99
CA ASP A 93 0.01 1.59 20.22
C ASP A 93 -1.11 1.07 21.14
N THR A 94 -0.74 0.71 22.35
CA THR A 94 -1.66 0.30 23.43
C THR A 94 -1.50 1.17 24.67
N SER A 95 -1.04 2.41 24.49
CA SER A 95 -0.92 3.40 25.56
C SER A 95 -2.29 3.88 26.07
N ASN A 96 -2.32 4.60 27.19
CA ASN A 96 -3.57 5.04 27.79
C ASN A 96 -4.42 5.97 26.89
N SER A 97 -3.81 6.74 26.01
CA SER A 97 -4.49 7.65 25.06
C SER A 97 -5.38 6.90 24.08
N MET A 98 -5.00 5.66 23.74
CA MET A 98 -5.74 4.76 22.85
C MET A 98 -7.05 4.22 23.46
N THR A 99 -7.32 4.50 24.75
CA THR A 99 -8.52 3.95 25.43
C THR A 99 -9.81 4.39 24.76
N GLY A 100 -10.69 3.42 24.50
CA GLY A 100 -12.05 3.62 23.98
C GLY A 100 -12.17 3.47 22.47
N SER A 101 -12.61 4.52 21.76
CA SER A 101 -12.81 4.49 20.31
C SER A 101 -11.51 4.19 19.54
N PRO A 102 -10.36 4.84 19.80
CA PRO A 102 -9.14 4.58 19.07
C PRO A 102 -8.73 3.10 19.08
N LEU A 103 -8.66 2.46 20.25
CA LEU A 103 -8.29 1.04 20.31
C LEU A 103 -9.31 0.14 19.57
N ARG A 104 -10.60 0.43 19.73
CA ARG A 104 -11.64 -0.35 19.05
C ARG A 104 -11.51 -0.29 17.53
N GLU A 105 -11.27 0.90 16.97
CA GLU A 105 -11.11 1.08 15.53
C GLU A 105 -9.75 0.53 15.06
N THR A 106 -8.69 0.67 15.87
CA THR A 106 -7.38 0.03 15.59
C THR A 106 -7.51 -1.49 15.48
N LYS A 107 -8.23 -2.15 16.39
CA LYS A 107 -8.47 -3.60 16.30
C LYS A 107 -9.17 -4.00 15.00
N LYS A 108 -10.23 -3.29 14.63
CA LYS A 108 -10.93 -3.55 13.36
C LYS A 108 -10.02 -3.36 12.15
N ALA A 109 -9.27 -2.27 12.15
CA ALA A 109 -8.34 -1.94 11.08
C ALA A 109 -7.20 -2.96 10.97
N ALA A 110 -6.61 -3.37 12.09
CA ALA A 110 -5.58 -4.39 12.14
C ALA A 110 -6.09 -5.75 11.65
N ASN A 111 -7.28 -6.19 12.09
CA ASN A 111 -7.87 -7.45 11.63
C ASN A 111 -8.15 -7.41 10.12
N LYS A 112 -8.66 -6.29 9.59
CA LYS A 112 -8.88 -6.12 8.15
C LYS A 112 -7.57 -6.12 7.36
N PHE A 113 -6.53 -5.46 7.86
CA PHE A 113 -5.19 -5.48 7.29
C PHE A 113 -4.64 -6.91 7.21
N ILE A 114 -4.69 -7.65 8.33
CA ILE A 114 -4.24 -9.04 8.41
C ILE A 114 -4.98 -9.91 7.39
N GLU A 115 -6.32 -9.80 7.32
CA GLU A 115 -7.14 -10.52 6.33
C GLU A 115 -6.70 -10.22 4.90
N THR A 116 -6.39 -8.96 4.60
CA THR A 116 -6.02 -8.52 3.25
C THR A 116 -4.62 -8.97 2.88
N VAL A 117 -3.65 -8.82 3.78
CA VAL A 117 -2.24 -9.16 3.53
C VAL A 117 -2.03 -10.67 3.43
N LEU A 118 -2.70 -11.48 4.25
CA LEU A 118 -2.55 -12.95 4.24
C LEU A 118 -3.13 -13.64 3.00
N LYS A 119 -3.80 -12.92 2.10
CA LYS A 119 -4.22 -13.47 0.79
C LYS A 119 -3.04 -13.75 -0.14
N GLU A 120 -1.91 -13.14 0.13
CA GLU A 120 -0.67 -13.27 -0.62
C GLU A 120 0.41 -13.87 0.31
N ASP A 121 1.47 -14.40 -0.23
CA ASP A 121 2.53 -15.10 0.53
C ASP A 121 3.28 -14.16 1.49
N ALA A 122 2.72 -13.96 2.68
CA ALA A 122 3.22 -13.04 3.69
C ALA A 122 3.08 -13.63 5.11
N GLY A 123 4.10 -13.44 5.95
CA GLY A 123 4.03 -13.69 7.38
C GLY A 123 3.82 -12.40 8.17
N ILE A 124 2.92 -12.39 9.15
CA ILE A 124 2.63 -11.23 9.99
C ILE A 124 3.07 -11.49 11.42
N GLY A 125 3.98 -10.63 11.92
CA GLY A 125 4.32 -10.50 13.33
C GLY A 125 3.50 -9.40 13.99
N LEU A 126 3.17 -9.55 15.26
CA LEU A 126 2.41 -8.57 16.03
C LEU A 126 3.21 -8.10 17.24
N VAL A 127 3.49 -6.82 17.28
CA VAL A 127 4.14 -6.12 18.40
C VAL A 127 3.16 -5.07 18.93
N THR A 128 3.06 -4.98 20.25
CA THR A 128 2.37 -3.87 20.91
C THR A 128 3.35 -3.08 21.75
N TYR A 129 3.07 -1.80 21.93
CA TYR A 129 3.85 -0.99 22.85
C TYR A 129 2.97 -0.07 23.69
N ASN A 130 3.46 0.20 24.87
CA ASN A 130 3.00 1.22 25.81
C ASN A 130 4.23 1.78 26.56
N SER A 131 4.37 1.61 27.88
CA SER A 131 5.62 1.95 28.58
C SER A 131 6.81 1.03 28.18
N ASN A 132 6.52 -0.17 27.67
CA ASN A 132 7.46 -1.16 27.12
C ASN A 132 6.79 -1.80 25.90
N ALA A 133 7.59 -2.39 25.02
CA ALA A 133 7.07 -3.19 23.92
C ALA A 133 6.99 -4.69 24.27
N ASN A 134 6.07 -5.37 23.60
CA ASN A 134 5.89 -6.81 23.72
C ASN A 134 5.61 -7.43 22.35
N ILE A 135 6.30 -8.53 22.04
CA ILE A 135 5.93 -9.39 20.92
C ILE A 135 4.70 -10.19 21.36
N ILE A 136 3.59 -10.01 20.67
CA ILE A 136 2.33 -10.71 20.93
C ILE A 136 2.22 -11.96 20.06
N SER A 137 2.75 -11.88 18.81
CA SER A 137 2.86 -13.03 17.91
C SER A 137 4.16 -12.96 17.12
N ASP A 138 4.87 -14.07 17.02
CA ASP A 138 5.89 -14.27 16.00
C ASP A 138 5.24 -14.30 14.62
N PHE A 139 6.04 -14.34 13.53
CA PHE A 139 5.50 -14.42 12.18
C PHE A 139 4.54 -15.59 12.00
N SER A 140 3.33 -15.29 11.63
CA SER A 140 2.23 -16.26 11.47
C SER A 140 1.48 -15.98 10.17
N VAL A 141 0.93 -17.06 9.58
CA VAL A 141 -0.04 -17.03 8.47
C VAL A 141 -1.44 -17.45 8.94
N ASP A 142 -1.60 -17.69 10.23
CA ASP A 142 -2.87 -18.11 10.85
C ASP A 142 -3.70 -16.89 11.22
N TYR A 143 -4.70 -16.57 10.37
CA TYR A 143 -5.60 -15.44 10.59
C TYR A 143 -6.33 -15.51 11.93
N ASP A 144 -6.89 -16.67 12.28
CA ASP A 144 -7.73 -16.82 13.48
C ASP A 144 -6.92 -16.57 14.75
N ASN A 145 -5.67 -17.03 14.78
CA ASN A 145 -4.75 -16.77 15.89
C ASN A 145 -4.34 -15.29 15.98
N LEU A 146 -4.04 -14.66 14.85
CA LEU A 146 -3.69 -13.23 14.82
C LEU A 146 -4.88 -12.35 15.22
N GLU A 147 -6.11 -12.65 14.75
CA GLU A 147 -7.33 -11.95 15.13
C GLU A 147 -7.61 -12.07 16.63
N GLU A 148 -7.48 -13.27 17.23
CA GLU A 148 -7.64 -13.48 18.67
C GLU A 148 -6.64 -12.64 19.48
N ASN A 149 -5.39 -12.58 19.02
CA ASN A 149 -4.35 -11.75 19.64
C ASN A 149 -4.70 -10.26 19.56
N VAL A 150 -5.11 -9.74 18.40
CA VAL A 150 -5.55 -8.35 18.22
C VAL A 150 -6.77 -8.04 19.10
N ASP A 151 -7.76 -8.92 19.12
CA ASP A 151 -9.00 -8.73 19.89
C ASP A 151 -8.75 -8.76 21.41
N SER A 152 -7.69 -9.41 21.86
CA SER A 152 -7.31 -9.46 23.28
C SER A 152 -6.60 -8.19 23.78
N LEU A 153 -6.17 -7.28 22.90
CA LEU A 153 -5.39 -6.10 23.29
C LEU A 153 -6.15 -5.21 24.26
N ASP A 154 -5.44 -4.61 25.22
CA ASP A 154 -5.97 -3.66 26.19
C ASP A 154 -4.98 -2.50 26.37
N CYS A 155 -5.49 -1.32 26.78
CA CYS A 155 -4.71 -0.09 26.88
C CYS A 155 -4.23 0.14 28.29
N ASN A 156 -2.94 0.45 28.43
CA ASN A 156 -2.34 0.93 29.70
C ASN A 156 -1.00 1.63 29.46
N GLY A 157 -0.52 2.35 30.46
CA GLY A 157 0.85 2.89 30.46
C GLY A 157 1.07 4.11 29.59
N ASN A 158 2.32 4.36 29.27
CA ASN A 158 2.84 5.50 28.49
C ASN A 158 3.03 5.12 27.01
N THR A 159 3.70 5.98 26.25
CA THR A 159 3.93 5.80 24.82
C THR A 159 5.44 5.70 24.55
N ASN A 160 5.93 4.50 24.23
CA ASN A 160 7.35 4.19 23.94
C ASN A 160 7.49 3.64 22.52
N ILE A 161 7.37 4.51 21.53
CA ILE A 161 7.49 4.15 20.10
C ILE A 161 8.85 3.48 19.82
N GLY A 162 9.91 4.00 20.46
CA GLY A 162 11.27 3.48 20.27
C GLY A 162 11.42 2.00 20.61
N ASP A 163 10.80 1.54 21.71
CA ASP A 163 10.77 0.12 22.08
C ASP A 163 9.97 -0.72 21.07
N GLY A 164 8.84 -0.17 20.58
CA GLY A 164 8.02 -0.81 19.55
C GLY A 164 8.82 -1.08 18.29
N LEU A 165 9.54 -0.06 17.79
CA LEU A 165 10.42 -0.18 16.62
C LEU A 165 11.60 -1.14 16.88
N GLU A 166 12.17 -1.14 18.10
CA GLU A 166 13.28 -2.03 18.46
C GLU A 166 12.85 -3.50 18.40
N GLN A 167 11.69 -3.84 18.98
CA GLN A 167 11.17 -5.21 18.91
C GLN A 167 10.82 -5.62 17.47
N ALA A 168 10.25 -4.74 16.69
CA ALA A 168 9.95 -5.02 15.28
C ALA A 168 11.22 -5.22 14.44
N TYR A 169 12.25 -4.41 14.68
CA TYR A 169 13.55 -4.57 14.04
C TYR A 169 14.21 -5.90 14.41
N ASP A 170 14.23 -6.26 15.69
CA ASP A 170 14.80 -7.52 16.17
C ASP A 170 14.13 -8.75 15.53
N MET A 171 12.81 -8.68 15.28
CA MET A 171 12.09 -9.73 14.55
C MET A 171 12.53 -9.84 13.10
N LEU A 172 12.74 -8.69 12.42
CA LEU A 172 13.04 -8.63 10.98
C LEU A 172 14.54 -8.74 10.67
N GLU A 173 15.43 -8.39 11.61
CA GLU A 173 16.89 -8.40 11.40
C GLU A 173 17.39 -9.76 10.91
N ASN A 174 16.87 -10.83 11.52
CA ASN A 174 17.27 -12.21 11.22
C ASN A 174 16.36 -12.92 10.21
N SER A 175 15.38 -12.20 9.67
CA SER A 175 14.50 -12.73 8.64
C SER A 175 15.23 -12.90 7.30
N ASN A 176 14.87 -13.96 6.57
CA ASN A 176 15.31 -14.19 5.21
C ASN A 176 14.26 -13.77 4.16
N ALA A 177 13.18 -13.11 4.57
CA ALA A 177 12.17 -12.60 3.66
C ALA A 177 12.79 -11.61 2.66
N LYS A 178 12.32 -11.66 1.42
CA LYS A 178 12.78 -10.76 0.36
C LYS A 178 12.35 -9.32 0.64
N THR A 179 11.14 -9.15 1.19
CA THR A 179 10.58 -7.85 1.56
C THR A 179 10.28 -7.83 3.05
N LYS A 180 10.78 -6.82 3.74
CA LYS A 180 10.65 -6.63 5.18
C LYS A 180 9.96 -5.31 5.46
N ILE A 181 8.88 -5.35 6.25
CA ILE A 181 8.02 -4.18 6.44
C ILE A 181 7.65 -4.02 7.90
N ILE A 182 7.69 -2.77 8.38
CA ILE A 182 7.10 -2.35 9.64
C ILE A 182 5.89 -1.47 9.34
N VAL A 183 4.75 -1.76 9.95
CA VAL A 183 3.56 -0.90 9.92
C VAL A 183 3.33 -0.39 11.34
N LEU A 184 3.71 0.85 11.60
CA LEU A 184 3.63 1.49 12.90
C LEU A 184 2.40 2.38 13.00
N MET A 185 1.61 2.21 14.05
CA MET A 185 0.46 3.07 14.36
C MET A 185 0.64 3.73 15.73
N SER A 186 0.39 5.05 15.81
CA SER A 186 0.40 5.82 17.06
C SER A 186 -0.63 6.95 17.07
N ASP A 187 -1.13 7.29 18.26
CA ASP A 187 -2.04 8.43 18.48
C ASP A 187 -1.34 9.64 19.13
N GLY A 188 -0.01 9.64 19.23
CA GLY A 188 0.71 10.71 19.89
C GLY A 188 2.22 10.67 19.77
N VAL A 189 2.87 11.57 20.51
CA VAL A 189 4.32 11.61 20.66
C VAL A 189 4.78 10.68 21.79
N PRO A 190 6.00 10.09 21.68
CA PRO A 190 6.56 9.32 22.77
C PRO A 190 6.76 10.21 24.01
N ASN A 191 6.50 9.66 25.18
CA ASN A 191 6.77 10.28 26.47
C ASN A 191 7.67 9.42 27.36
N VAL A 192 8.20 8.33 26.81
CA VAL A 192 9.20 7.44 27.40
C VAL A 192 10.09 6.90 26.28
N GLY A 193 11.36 6.72 26.55
CA GLY A 193 12.32 6.12 25.64
C GLY A 193 12.99 7.12 24.68
N LYS A 194 13.17 6.73 23.42
CA LYS A 194 13.74 7.61 22.38
C LYS A 194 12.69 8.62 21.94
N GLU A 195 13.04 9.89 21.83
CA GLU A 195 12.14 10.99 21.47
C GLU A 195 12.72 11.85 20.33
N GLY A 196 11.88 12.56 19.58
CA GLY A 196 12.25 13.52 18.56
C GLY A 196 13.32 12.98 17.57
N ASN A 197 14.34 13.78 17.29
CA ASN A 197 15.40 13.43 16.35
C ASN A 197 16.16 12.13 16.69
N ALA A 198 16.22 11.72 17.97
CA ALA A 198 16.87 10.47 18.34
C ALA A 198 16.06 9.26 17.87
N LEU A 199 14.74 9.37 17.87
CA LEU A 199 13.85 8.33 17.38
C LEU A 199 13.87 8.29 15.83
N ILE A 200 13.84 9.44 15.16
CA ILE A 200 13.99 9.51 13.69
C ILE A 200 15.32 8.90 13.25
N SER A 201 16.44 9.28 13.90
CA SER A 201 17.76 8.69 13.58
C SER A 201 17.83 7.19 13.80
N TYR A 202 17.05 6.65 14.74
CA TYR A 202 16.92 5.21 14.92
C TYR A 202 16.11 4.56 13.81
N ALA A 203 15.01 5.18 13.40
CA ALA A 203 14.22 4.73 12.26
C ALA A 203 15.05 4.75 10.95
N ASP A 204 15.91 5.75 10.76
CA ASP A 204 16.83 5.80 9.63
C ASP A 204 17.78 4.58 9.58
N GLN A 205 18.31 4.15 10.74
CA GLN A 205 19.15 2.94 10.82
C GLN A 205 18.36 1.66 10.45
N ILE A 206 17.07 1.60 10.78
CA ILE A 206 16.18 0.50 10.37
C ILE A 206 15.98 0.52 8.85
N LYS A 207 15.70 1.70 8.28
CA LYS A 207 15.54 1.89 6.82
C LYS A 207 16.83 1.54 6.05
N ASP A 208 18.02 1.86 6.61
CA ASP A 208 19.33 1.49 6.05
C ASP A 208 19.57 -0.03 6.01
N SER A 209 18.71 -0.82 6.68
CA SER A 209 18.73 -2.30 6.68
C SER A 209 17.71 -2.90 5.68
N ASP A 210 17.31 -2.14 4.67
CA ASP A 210 16.30 -2.53 3.65
C ASP A 210 14.93 -2.92 4.27
N ILE A 211 14.53 -2.23 5.35
CA ILE A 211 13.22 -2.40 5.98
C ILE A 211 12.36 -1.18 5.68
N LEU A 212 11.23 -1.41 5.02
CA LEU A 212 10.25 -0.38 4.71
C LEU A 212 9.40 -0.06 5.95
N ILE A 213 9.24 1.21 6.29
CA ILE A 213 8.45 1.64 7.44
C ILE A 213 7.24 2.46 6.95
N TYR A 214 6.05 1.91 7.15
CA TYR A 214 4.79 2.65 7.05
C TYR A 214 4.42 3.21 8.42
N THR A 215 3.94 4.45 8.48
CA THR A 215 3.41 5.03 9.70
C THR A 215 1.97 5.51 9.49
N LEU A 216 1.12 5.24 10.48
CA LEU A 216 -0.25 5.74 10.56
C LEU A 216 -0.37 6.60 11.83
N GLY A 217 -0.41 7.92 11.64
CA GLY A 217 -0.57 8.89 12.72
C GLY A 217 -2.06 9.19 12.93
N PHE A 218 -2.57 8.94 14.13
CA PHE A 218 -3.94 9.20 14.50
C PHE A 218 -4.01 10.23 15.63
N PHE A 219 -4.25 11.50 15.29
CA PHE A 219 -4.08 12.63 16.22
C PHE A 219 -5.40 13.37 16.54
N GLU A 220 -6.55 12.69 16.44
CA GLU A 220 -7.87 13.29 16.66
C GLU A 220 -8.01 14.04 17.99
N LYS A 221 -7.34 13.56 19.04
CA LYS A 221 -7.44 14.11 20.39
C LYS A 221 -6.40 15.18 20.74
N MET A 222 -5.50 15.52 19.82
CA MET A 222 -4.43 16.48 20.04
C MET A 222 -4.87 17.89 19.62
N ASP A 223 -4.70 18.88 20.50
CA ASP A 223 -4.93 20.30 20.18
C ASP A 223 -3.84 20.87 19.25
N ASP A 224 -2.59 20.41 19.45
CA ASP A 224 -1.44 20.69 18.58
C ASP A 224 -0.77 19.37 18.22
N LYS A 225 -0.84 19.02 16.96
CA LYS A 225 -0.35 17.75 16.43
C LYS A 225 0.92 17.88 15.57
N SER A 226 1.44 19.09 15.42
CA SER A 226 2.58 19.37 14.52
C SER A 226 3.82 18.54 14.88
N GLU A 227 4.15 18.39 16.17
CA GLU A 227 5.28 17.59 16.62
C GLU A 227 5.07 16.09 16.33
N ALA A 228 3.85 15.58 16.53
CA ALA A 228 3.52 14.19 16.28
C ALA A 228 3.55 13.86 14.76
N GLN A 229 3.06 14.79 13.95
CA GLN A 229 3.09 14.67 12.47
C GLN A 229 4.52 14.65 11.96
N GLU A 230 5.35 15.65 12.33
CA GLU A 230 6.76 15.72 11.93
C GLU A 230 7.53 14.46 12.36
N LEU A 231 7.24 13.96 13.57
CA LEU A 231 7.88 12.75 14.07
C LEU A 231 7.49 11.52 13.27
N MET A 232 6.20 11.28 13.04
CA MET A 232 5.72 10.10 12.32
C MET A 232 6.12 10.12 10.84
N GLU A 233 6.11 11.31 10.21
CA GLU A 233 6.63 11.50 8.85
C GLU A 233 8.14 11.19 8.80
N GLY A 234 8.92 11.68 9.78
CA GLY A 234 10.36 11.42 9.88
C GLY A 234 10.72 9.94 10.13
N ILE A 235 9.87 9.20 10.84
CA ILE A 235 10.03 7.76 11.06
C ILE A 235 9.74 6.97 9.78
N ALA A 236 8.74 7.35 9.01
CA ALA A 236 8.31 6.65 7.82
C ALA A 236 9.40 6.58 6.74
N SER A 237 9.32 5.58 5.89
CA SER A 237 9.96 5.63 4.58
C SER A 237 9.28 6.70 3.71
N GLU A 238 10.00 7.25 2.73
CA GLU A 238 9.48 8.36 1.92
C GLU A 238 8.15 7.99 1.23
N GLY A 239 7.13 8.83 1.40
CA GLY A 239 5.78 8.58 0.89
C GLY A 239 4.94 7.57 1.67
N CYS A 240 5.49 6.93 2.71
CA CYS A 240 4.82 5.88 3.49
C CYS A 240 4.19 6.40 4.81
N HIS A 241 4.08 7.71 4.99
CA HIS A 241 3.32 8.30 6.11
C HIS A 241 1.86 8.51 5.73
N TYR A 242 0.95 8.17 6.64
CA TYR A 242 -0.49 8.43 6.55
C TYR A 242 -0.98 9.16 7.77
N GLU A 243 -1.59 10.33 7.58
CA GLU A 243 -2.32 11.01 8.64
C GLU A 243 -3.80 10.63 8.57
N VAL A 244 -4.33 10.13 9.68
CA VAL A 244 -5.72 9.71 9.83
C VAL A 244 -6.44 10.74 10.69
N ALA A 245 -7.38 11.46 10.10
CA ALA A 245 -8.09 12.54 10.77
C ALA A 245 -9.15 12.06 11.76
N ASP A 246 -9.78 10.91 11.48
CA ASP A 246 -10.84 10.30 12.29
C ASP A 246 -10.57 8.80 12.47
N SER A 247 -10.83 8.28 13.67
CA SER A 247 -10.65 6.87 13.97
C SER A 247 -11.46 5.94 13.06
N ASP A 248 -12.63 6.39 12.60
CA ASP A 248 -13.47 5.61 11.68
C ASP A 248 -12.80 5.41 10.30
N ASP A 249 -11.84 6.25 9.93
CA ASP A 249 -11.07 6.15 8.70
C ASP A 249 -9.86 5.19 8.78
N LEU A 250 -9.44 4.77 9.99
CA LEU A 250 -8.28 3.88 10.18
C LEU A 250 -8.35 2.61 9.32
N VAL A 251 -9.53 1.99 9.24
CA VAL A 251 -9.74 0.78 8.44
C VAL A 251 -9.34 0.99 6.98
N PHE A 252 -9.65 2.15 6.42
CA PHE A 252 -9.36 2.45 5.01
C PHE A 252 -7.85 2.68 4.76
N PHE A 253 -7.17 3.34 5.68
CA PHE A 253 -5.73 3.58 5.53
C PHE A 253 -4.92 2.30 5.72
N PHE A 254 -5.32 1.45 6.64
CA PHE A 254 -4.73 0.12 6.77
C PHE A 254 -4.98 -0.75 5.53
N ASP A 255 -6.16 -0.66 4.91
CA ASP A 255 -6.48 -1.37 3.67
C ASP A 255 -5.65 -0.85 2.49
N ASP A 256 -5.46 0.49 2.37
CA ASP A 256 -4.57 1.09 1.37
C ASP A 256 -3.11 0.62 1.53
N VAL A 257 -2.60 0.55 2.77
CA VAL A 257 -1.25 0.03 3.06
C VAL A 257 -1.17 -1.47 2.72
N ALA A 258 -2.21 -2.26 3.05
CA ALA A 258 -2.27 -3.67 2.70
C ALA A 258 -2.29 -3.89 1.19
N ASP A 259 -3.05 -3.07 0.44
CA ASP A 259 -3.08 -3.10 -1.03
C ASP A 259 -1.69 -2.80 -1.62
N GLN A 260 -0.96 -1.83 -1.07
CA GLN A 260 0.42 -1.52 -1.50
C GLN A 260 1.37 -2.69 -1.23
N ILE A 261 1.31 -3.25 -0.03
CA ILE A 261 2.09 -4.43 0.35
C ILE A 261 1.79 -5.61 -0.58
N ASN A 262 0.54 -5.77 -1.01
CA ASN A 262 0.12 -6.81 -1.96
C ASN A 262 0.41 -6.47 -3.43
N GLY A 263 1.18 -5.41 -3.68
CA GLY A 263 1.69 -5.06 -5.01
C GLY A 263 0.83 -4.08 -5.79
N GLN A 264 -0.21 -3.48 -5.19
CA GLN A 264 -0.89 -2.35 -5.81
C GLN A 264 0.06 -1.16 -5.81
N ARG A 265 0.45 -0.72 -6.99
CA ARG A 265 1.35 0.42 -7.16
C ARG A 265 0.56 1.72 -7.16
N TYR A 266 1.17 2.77 -6.58
CA TYR A 266 0.57 4.10 -6.49
C TYR A 266 1.53 5.17 -7.01
N ILE A 267 0.96 6.21 -7.57
CA ILE A 267 1.63 7.47 -7.86
C ILE A 267 1.45 8.36 -6.64
N TYR A 268 2.55 8.76 -6.03
CA TYR A 268 2.57 9.70 -4.90
C TYR A 268 2.72 11.12 -5.42
N ILE A 269 1.89 12.04 -4.92
CA ILE A 269 1.99 13.46 -5.27
C ILE A 269 1.83 14.30 -4.01
N ARG A 270 2.78 15.21 -3.79
CA ARG A 270 2.79 16.16 -2.70
C ARG A 270 2.67 17.57 -3.26
N ILE A 271 1.71 18.35 -2.76
CA ILE A 271 1.44 19.72 -3.22
C ILE A 271 1.36 20.63 -2.01
N ALA A 272 2.41 21.44 -1.81
CA ALA A 272 2.50 22.38 -0.69
C ALA A 272 2.21 23.79 -1.18
N CYS A 273 1.16 24.47 -0.57
CA CYS A 273 0.83 25.84 -0.94
C CYS A 273 -0.63 26.25 -0.83
N PRO A 274 -0.98 27.54 -1.11
CA PRO A 274 -2.36 28.00 -1.13
C PRO A 274 -3.06 27.62 -2.45
N VAL A 275 -3.43 26.37 -2.62
CA VAL A 275 -4.18 25.88 -3.80
C VAL A 275 -5.27 24.87 -3.43
N ASP A 276 -6.28 24.78 -4.29
CA ASP A 276 -7.21 23.65 -4.36
C ASP A 276 -6.81 22.69 -5.47
N VAL A 277 -6.93 21.40 -5.21
CA VAL A 277 -6.59 20.33 -6.14
C VAL A 277 -7.82 19.51 -6.48
N THR A 278 -7.96 19.18 -7.76
CA THR A 278 -9.03 18.33 -8.27
C THR A 278 -8.44 17.27 -9.21
N VAL A 279 -8.78 16.00 -8.97
CA VAL A 279 -8.42 14.88 -9.85
C VAL A 279 -9.69 14.18 -10.27
N SER A 280 -9.92 14.02 -11.56
CA SER A 280 -11.14 13.41 -12.09
C SER A 280 -10.82 12.20 -12.97
N TYR A 281 -11.53 11.09 -12.72
CA TYR A 281 -11.40 9.87 -13.51
C TYR A 281 -12.73 9.08 -13.50
N ASN A 282 -13.18 8.63 -14.67
CA ASN A 282 -14.38 7.79 -14.83
C ASN A 282 -15.64 8.29 -14.12
N GLY A 283 -15.80 9.62 -13.98
CA GLY A 283 -16.96 10.23 -13.33
C GLY A 283 -16.87 10.32 -11.80
N GLU A 284 -15.78 9.86 -11.20
CA GLU A 284 -15.42 10.11 -9.81
C GLU A 284 -14.40 11.25 -9.74
N THR A 285 -14.38 11.99 -8.63
CA THR A 285 -13.51 13.16 -8.44
C THR A 285 -12.98 13.21 -7.04
N LEU A 286 -11.65 13.28 -6.87
CA LEU A 286 -11.00 13.74 -5.63
C LEU A 286 -10.94 15.26 -5.66
N SER A 287 -11.23 15.92 -4.54
CA SER A 287 -11.20 17.38 -4.45
C SER A 287 -10.80 17.84 -3.06
N SER A 288 -9.86 18.77 -2.97
CA SER A 288 -9.50 19.45 -1.72
C SER A 288 -10.35 20.70 -1.45
N LYS A 289 -11.17 21.10 -2.41
CA LYS A 289 -11.99 22.31 -2.30
C LYS A 289 -13.06 22.13 -1.23
N GLU A 290 -13.11 23.04 -0.26
CA GLU A 290 -14.03 22.96 0.89
C GLU A 290 -15.51 22.77 0.47
N SER A 291 -15.94 23.46 -0.59
CA SER A 291 -17.32 23.37 -1.10
C SER A 291 -17.66 22.06 -1.80
N ASP A 292 -16.65 21.25 -2.14
CA ASP A 292 -16.76 20.01 -2.89
C ASP A 292 -15.71 19.00 -2.41
N LEU A 293 -15.45 18.97 -1.13
CA LEU A 293 -14.45 18.13 -0.50
C LEU A 293 -14.79 16.66 -0.73
N ASN A 294 -13.88 15.96 -1.40
CA ASN A 294 -13.94 14.51 -1.56
C ASN A 294 -12.54 13.94 -1.51
N THR A 295 -12.25 13.25 -0.44
CA THR A 295 -10.91 12.74 -0.13
C THR A 295 -10.67 11.31 -0.60
N ARG A 296 -11.72 10.61 -1.12
CA ARG A 296 -11.62 9.19 -1.43
C ARG A 296 -12.44 8.80 -2.65
N THR A 297 -11.83 7.99 -3.52
CA THR A 297 -12.45 7.37 -4.69
C THR A 297 -11.89 5.95 -4.87
N LYS A 298 -12.38 5.19 -5.85
CA LYS A 298 -11.82 3.87 -6.18
C LYS A 298 -10.41 3.94 -6.78
N PHE A 299 -10.04 5.08 -7.32
CA PHE A 299 -8.76 5.27 -8.01
C PHE A 299 -7.69 5.93 -7.13
N GLY A 300 -8.03 6.40 -5.93
CA GLY A 300 -7.06 7.02 -5.05
C GLY A 300 -7.62 7.74 -3.85
N VAL A 301 -6.69 8.30 -3.08
CA VAL A 301 -6.93 8.99 -1.82
C VAL A 301 -6.25 10.36 -1.83
N LEU A 302 -6.90 11.36 -1.24
CA LEU A 302 -6.38 12.67 -0.93
C LEU A 302 -6.30 12.81 0.60
N SER A 303 -5.14 13.07 1.13
CA SER A 303 -4.92 13.39 2.55
C SER A 303 -4.30 14.78 2.71
N PHE A 304 -4.26 15.28 3.94
CA PHE A 304 -3.75 16.60 4.26
C PHE A 304 -2.72 16.48 5.38
N GLU A 305 -1.58 17.13 5.20
CA GLU A 305 -0.59 17.38 6.24
C GLU A 305 -0.72 18.84 6.71
N ASP A 306 -0.38 19.12 7.96
CA ASP A 306 -0.49 20.45 8.57
C ASP A 306 -1.93 21.01 8.62
N ASN A 307 -2.86 20.21 9.11
CA ASN A 307 -4.26 20.63 9.27
C ASN A 307 -4.39 21.83 10.23
N GLY A 308 -4.71 22.99 9.69
CA GLY A 308 -5.04 24.19 10.46
C GLY A 308 -4.28 25.45 10.10
N THR A 309 -3.36 25.40 9.14
CA THR A 309 -2.68 26.58 8.60
C THR A 309 -3.14 26.89 7.16
N ALA A 310 -2.93 28.13 6.70
CA ALA A 310 -3.16 28.52 5.30
C ALA A 310 -2.25 27.77 4.30
N ASN A 311 -1.30 26.98 4.79
CA ASN A 311 -0.29 26.25 4.03
C ASN A 311 -0.47 24.73 4.10
N GLN A 312 -1.72 24.25 4.18
CA GLN A 312 -2.02 22.82 4.22
C GLN A 312 -1.48 22.09 2.97
N THR A 313 -0.58 21.15 3.21
CA THR A 313 -0.03 20.28 2.15
C THR A 313 -1.07 19.21 1.77
N LYS A 314 -1.26 18.99 0.48
CA LYS A 314 -2.13 17.96 -0.09
C LYS A 314 -1.28 16.79 -0.54
N ILE A 315 -1.64 15.59 -0.12
CA ILE A 315 -1.02 14.33 -0.55
C ILE A 315 -2.04 13.53 -1.33
N LEU A 316 -1.70 13.20 -2.57
CA LEU A 316 -2.48 12.30 -3.41
C LEU A 316 -1.74 10.98 -3.54
N ARG A 317 -2.47 9.87 -3.37
CA ARG A 317 -2.03 8.53 -3.73
C ARG A 317 -3.01 7.97 -4.75
N LEU A 318 -2.57 7.86 -6.00
CA LEU A 318 -3.39 7.44 -7.14
C LEU A 318 -2.91 6.09 -7.65
N LYS A 319 -3.82 5.13 -7.87
CA LYS A 319 -3.43 3.80 -8.40
C LYS A 319 -2.74 3.94 -9.75
N GLU A 320 -1.58 3.31 -9.92
CA GLU A 320 -0.71 3.49 -11.11
C GLU A 320 -1.28 2.91 -12.41
N GLU A 321 -2.48 2.39 -12.41
CA GLU A 321 -3.10 1.71 -13.56
C GLU A 321 -3.49 2.64 -14.71
N GLN A 322 -3.61 3.95 -14.45
CA GLN A 322 -4.22 4.93 -15.36
C GLN A 322 -3.44 6.24 -15.39
N ALA A 323 -3.73 7.06 -16.40
CA ALA A 323 -3.36 8.48 -16.44
C ALA A 323 -4.49 9.33 -15.87
N TYR A 324 -4.16 10.26 -14.98
CA TYR A 324 -5.11 11.14 -14.31
C TYR A 324 -4.85 12.59 -14.69
N ASP A 325 -5.90 13.30 -15.06
CA ASP A 325 -5.83 14.75 -15.25
C ASP A 325 -5.97 15.43 -13.88
N ILE A 326 -4.96 16.24 -13.52
CA ILE A 326 -4.92 17.00 -12.28
C ILE A 326 -5.07 18.47 -12.59
N LYS A 327 -6.06 19.11 -11.97
CA LYS A 327 -6.27 20.55 -12.02
C LYS A 327 -6.01 21.17 -10.66
N ILE A 328 -5.16 22.19 -10.64
CA ILE A 328 -4.79 22.93 -9.44
C ILE A 328 -5.22 24.38 -9.62
N ASN A 329 -5.94 24.95 -8.65
CA ASN A 329 -6.40 26.31 -8.69
C ASN A 329 -5.81 27.08 -7.51
N GLY A 330 -5.16 28.20 -7.75
CA GLY A 330 -4.67 29.09 -6.70
C GLY A 330 -5.82 29.64 -5.85
N THR A 331 -5.63 29.65 -4.54
CA THR A 331 -6.61 30.18 -3.57
C THR A 331 -6.18 31.51 -2.95
N ASP A 332 -4.86 31.76 -2.93
CA ASP A 332 -4.26 33.02 -2.42
C ASP A 332 -2.93 33.28 -3.14
N GLN A 333 -2.27 34.36 -2.80
CA GLN A 333 -0.94 34.69 -3.32
C GLN A 333 0.13 33.95 -2.53
N GLY A 334 1.05 33.29 -3.24
CA GLY A 334 2.17 32.56 -2.64
C GLY A 334 2.98 31.79 -3.67
N THR A 335 3.67 30.77 -3.21
CA THR A 335 4.40 29.84 -4.07
C THR A 335 3.92 28.40 -3.83
N MET A 336 3.97 27.59 -4.87
CA MET A 336 3.64 26.17 -4.83
C MET A 336 4.90 25.33 -5.04
N ASN A 337 5.03 24.29 -4.24
CA ASN A 337 5.93 23.17 -4.53
C ASN A 337 5.10 21.94 -4.89
N TYR A 338 5.48 21.27 -5.95
CA TYR A 338 4.83 20.05 -6.45
C TYR A 338 5.88 18.96 -6.60
N THR A 339 5.65 17.84 -5.95
CA THR A 339 6.50 16.64 -6.06
C THR A 339 5.65 15.48 -6.54
N ILE A 340 6.15 14.70 -7.49
CA ILE A 340 5.54 13.45 -7.93
C ILE A 340 6.59 12.34 -7.89
N GLY A 341 6.22 11.19 -7.31
CA GLY A 341 7.06 9.99 -7.22
C GLY A 341 6.28 8.74 -7.64
N PHE A 342 7.01 7.71 -8.02
CA PHE A 342 6.45 6.46 -8.53
C PHE A 342 6.97 5.30 -7.68
N MET A 343 6.11 4.32 -7.47
CA MET A 343 6.46 3.14 -6.66
C MET A 343 7.24 2.13 -7.51
N ASP A 344 8.38 1.67 -7.00
CA ASP A 344 9.16 0.60 -7.61
C ASP A 344 8.58 -0.80 -7.34
N GLU A 345 9.26 -1.86 -7.82
CA GLU A 345 8.80 -3.25 -7.62
C GLU A 345 8.93 -3.72 -6.16
N GLU A 346 9.78 -3.08 -5.38
CA GLU A 346 10.02 -3.33 -3.96
C GLU A 346 9.03 -2.58 -3.05
N GLY A 347 8.22 -1.66 -3.60
CA GLY A 347 7.24 -0.87 -2.86
C GLY A 347 7.76 0.47 -2.34
N ASN A 348 8.97 0.89 -2.74
CA ASN A 348 9.52 2.20 -2.37
C ASN A 348 9.10 3.25 -3.41
N TYR A 349 8.87 4.48 -2.94
CA TYR A 349 8.72 5.58 -3.86
C TYR A 349 10.10 6.05 -4.37
N SER A 350 10.20 6.21 -5.66
CA SER A 350 11.43 6.59 -6.38
C SER A 350 11.09 7.48 -7.56
N ASP A 351 12.11 7.82 -8.37
CA ASP A 351 11.94 8.62 -9.59
C ASP A 351 11.21 9.95 -9.36
N PHE A 352 11.51 10.59 -8.22
CA PHE A 352 10.89 11.85 -7.85
C PHE A 352 11.18 12.95 -8.86
N ARG A 353 10.18 13.77 -9.13
CA ARG A 353 10.25 14.98 -9.93
C ARG A 353 9.72 16.13 -9.11
N GLU A 354 10.54 17.15 -8.92
CA GLU A 354 10.26 18.26 -8.01
C GLU A 354 10.11 19.56 -8.80
N PHE A 355 9.05 20.29 -8.53
CA PHE A 355 8.80 21.60 -9.10
C PHE A 355 8.65 22.58 -7.94
N GLU A 356 9.62 23.45 -7.80
CA GLU A 356 9.70 24.35 -6.67
C GLU A 356 9.39 25.80 -7.04
N ASN A 357 8.83 26.53 -6.06
CA ASN A 357 8.63 27.98 -6.14
C ASN A 357 7.84 28.45 -7.37
N ILE A 358 6.82 27.68 -7.78
CA ILE A 358 5.88 28.15 -8.81
C ILE A 358 5.03 29.27 -8.21
N GLU A 359 5.07 30.46 -8.78
CA GLU A 359 4.26 31.60 -8.34
C GLU A 359 2.78 31.35 -8.51
N ILE A 360 2.00 31.61 -7.46
CA ILE A 360 0.56 31.34 -7.40
C ILE A 360 -0.18 32.62 -7.01
N THR A 361 -1.30 32.84 -7.66
CA THR A 361 -2.31 33.85 -7.29
C THR A 361 -3.69 33.18 -7.27
N ASN A 362 -4.72 33.89 -6.80
CA ASN A 362 -6.09 33.41 -6.83
C ASN A 362 -6.71 33.31 -8.26
N GLN A 363 -5.96 33.66 -9.29
CA GLN A 363 -6.34 33.51 -10.69
C GLN A 363 -5.60 32.35 -11.38
N THR A 364 -4.48 31.91 -10.78
CA THR A 364 -3.61 30.90 -11.36
C THR A 364 -4.34 29.55 -11.48
N VAL A 365 -4.26 28.98 -12.69
CA VAL A 365 -4.76 27.63 -12.99
C VAL A 365 -3.60 26.80 -13.53
N ILE A 366 -3.44 25.61 -12.96
CA ILE A 366 -2.39 24.68 -13.36
C ILE A 366 -3.03 23.38 -13.79
N ASP A 367 -2.60 22.87 -14.95
CA ASP A 367 -2.97 21.56 -15.46
C ASP A 367 -1.73 20.67 -15.58
N THR A 368 -1.82 19.46 -15.03
CA THR A 368 -0.78 18.44 -15.13
C THR A 368 -1.40 17.04 -15.21
N LYS A 369 -0.57 16.04 -15.47
CA LYS A 369 -0.99 14.63 -15.47
C LYS A 369 -0.16 13.82 -14.48
N ALA A 370 -0.86 12.91 -13.79
CA ALA A 370 -0.22 11.83 -13.07
C ALA A 370 -0.27 10.58 -13.94
N GLU A 371 0.86 10.21 -14.50
CA GLU A 371 1.03 9.01 -15.34
C GLU A 371 2.47 8.54 -15.30
N VAL A 372 2.70 7.24 -15.44
CA VAL A 372 4.05 6.69 -15.58
C VAL A 372 4.59 7.10 -16.95
N SER A 373 5.60 7.95 -16.96
CA SER A 373 6.21 8.51 -18.17
C SER A 373 7.65 8.94 -17.90
N ASP A 374 8.45 9.15 -18.92
CA ASP A 374 9.83 9.61 -18.79
C ASP A 374 9.94 11.03 -18.21
N THR A 375 8.89 11.84 -18.35
CA THR A 375 8.87 13.23 -17.92
C THR A 375 7.49 13.64 -17.41
N THR A 376 7.45 14.50 -16.39
CA THR A 376 6.23 15.19 -15.95
C THR A 376 6.24 16.61 -16.48
N VAL A 377 5.06 17.07 -16.93
CA VAL A 377 4.85 18.42 -17.45
C VAL A 377 3.80 19.13 -16.61
N ILE A 378 4.07 20.37 -16.23
CA ILE A 378 3.15 21.27 -15.55
C ILE A 378 2.92 22.48 -16.47
N ASN A 379 1.66 22.73 -16.83
CA ASN A 379 1.26 23.90 -17.60
C ASN A 379 0.58 24.91 -16.68
N VAL A 380 1.02 26.15 -16.68
CA VAL A 380 0.57 27.23 -15.80
C VAL A 380 -0.09 28.32 -16.63
N ASP A 381 -1.34 28.62 -16.32
CA ASP A 381 -2.09 29.80 -16.76
C ASP A 381 -2.08 30.75 -15.55
N GLU A 382 -1.26 31.81 -15.62
CA GLU A 382 -0.99 32.71 -14.49
C GLU A 382 -2.18 33.64 -14.18
N ASP A 383 -2.94 34.04 -15.20
CA ASP A 383 -4.00 35.05 -15.09
C ASP A 383 -5.43 34.52 -15.28
N GLY A 384 -5.56 33.20 -15.55
CA GLY A 384 -6.84 32.50 -15.67
C GLY A 384 -7.58 32.79 -16.98
N ASP A 385 -6.88 33.20 -18.03
CA ASP A 385 -7.47 33.55 -19.33
C ASP A 385 -7.70 32.31 -20.22
N GLY A 386 -7.23 31.15 -19.79
CA GLY A 386 -7.35 29.85 -20.49
C GLY A 386 -6.18 29.54 -21.43
N ASN A 387 -5.14 30.41 -21.47
CA ASN A 387 -3.91 30.15 -22.20
C ASN A 387 -2.77 29.90 -21.21
N TYR A 388 -1.90 28.94 -21.52
CA TYR A 388 -0.76 28.67 -20.66
C TYR A 388 0.39 29.67 -20.93
N ASP A 389 0.80 30.38 -19.88
CA ASP A 389 1.89 31.34 -19.89
C ASP A 389 3.24 30.64 -19.71
N LEU A 390 3.30 29.66 -18.81
CA LEU A 390 4.51 28.93 -18.48
C LEU A 390 4.31 27.42 -18.63
N ARG A 391 5.39 26.74 -18.95
CA ARG A 391 5.45 25.29 -19.00
C ARG A 391 6.73 24.82 -18.30
N TYR A 392 6.55 23.98 -17.30
CA TYR A 392 7.66 23.31 -16.60
C TYR A 392 7.73 21.85 -17.02
N GLN A 393 8.93 21.29 -17.01
CA GLN A 393 9.18 19.88 -17.27
C GLN A 393 10.29 19.36 -16.36
N ALA A 394 10.15 18.14 -15.85
CA ALA A 394 11.17 17.41 -15.13
C ALA A 394 11.21 15.95 -15.58
N ALA A 395 12.41 15.37 -15.68
CA ALA A 395 12.62 13.92 -15.75
C ALA A 395 12.83 13.33 -14.35
N ALA A 396 12.92 11.99 -14.28
CA ALA A 396 13.15 11.27 -13.03
C ALA A 396 14.39 11.79 -12.28
N ASN A 397 14.22 12.05 -10.99
CA ASN A 397 15.26 12.59 -10.09
C ASN A 397 15.83 13.96 -10.50
N GLU A 398 15.01 14.77 -11.16
CA GLU A 398 15.37 16.12 -11.61
C GLU A 398 14.38 17.16 -11.07
N SER A 399 14.92 18.37 -10.84
CA SER A 399 14.09 19.55 -10.59
C SER A 399 13.51 20.11 -11.88
N GLY A 400 12.26 20.52 -11.83
CA GLY A 400 11.52 21.10 -12.95
C GLY A 400 12.15 22.39 -13.45
N SER A 401 12.28 22.51 -14.75
CA SER A 401 12.76 23.71 -15.41
C SER A 401 11.71 24.24 -16.41
N ILE A 402 11.69 25.56 -16.60
CA ILE A 402 10.82 26.20 -17.59
C ILE A 402 11.30 25.77 -18.98
N VAL A 403 10.39 25.21 -19.76
CA VAL A 403 10.61 24.89 -21.17
C VAL A 403 9.96 25.99 -21.98
N GLU A 404 10.76 26.65 -22.84
CA GLU A 404 10.20 27.68 -23.74
C GLU A 404 9.04 27.08 -24.55
N ASN A 405 7.92 27.78 -24.55
CA ASN A 405 6.75 27.41 -25.33
C ASN A 405 7.08 27.68 -26.81
N ASN A 406 7.63 26.67 -27.50
CA ASN A 406 8.06 26.77 -28.91
C ASN A 406 6.86 26.84 -29.89
N SER A 407 5.73 27.46 -29.49
CA SER A 407 4.60 27.70 -30.37
C SER A 407 4.99 28.45 -31.66
N TRP A 408 6.07 29.24 -31.61
CA TRP A 408 6.62 29.92 -32.76
C TRP A 408 7.33 28.94 -33.73
N LEU A 409 7.98 27.90 -33.25
CA LEU A 409 8.62 26.90 -34.11
C LEU A 409 7.60 26.00 -34.77
N ASP A 410 6.52 25.63 -34.10
CA ASP A 410 5.41 24.89 -34.70
C ASP A 410 4.68 25.74 -35.74
N LEU A 411 4.49 27.04 -35.48
CA LEU A 411 3.90 27.99 -36.45
C LEU A 411 4.78 28.18 -37.68
N ILE A 412 6.12 28.27 -37.46
CA ILE A 412 7.13 28.37 -38.54
C ILE A 412 7.14 27.06 -39.35
N PHE A 413 7.05 25.90 -38.68
CA PHE A 413 7.03 24.60 -39.34
C PHE A 413 5.76 24.43 -40.21
N ILE A 414 4.59 24.82 -39.68
CA ILE A 414 3.32 24.81 -40.43
C ILE A 414 3.38 25.80 -41.58
N LEU A 415 3.87 27.03 -41.40
CA LEU A 415 4.05 28.03 -42.43
C LEU A 415 5.01 27.56 -43.55
N THR A 416 6.12 26.89 -43.18
CA THR A 416 7.06 26.35 -44.18
C THR A 416 6.45 25.21 -44.98
N ILE A 417 5.65 24.34 -44.36
CA ILE A 417 4.91 23.27 -45.09
C ILE A 417 3.89 23.87 -46.03
N VAL A 418 3.13 24.88 -45.61
CA VAL A 418 2.12 25.55 -46.44
C VAL A 418 2.76 26.25 -47.64
N VAL A 419 3.89 26.94 -47.43
CA VAL A 419 4.64 27.59 -48.52
C VAL A 419 5.24 26.56 -49.48
N PHE A 420 5.74 25.44 -48.98
CA PHE A 420 6.28 24.36 -49.82
C PHE A 420 5.19 23.69 -50.65
N LEU A 421 4.04 23.38 -50.06
CA LEU A 421 2.89 22.81 -50.75
C LEU A 421 2.31 23.81 -51.78
N GLY A 422 2.21 25.09 -51.43
CA GLY A 422 1.78 26.16 -52.36
C GLY A 422 2.73 26.30 -53.54
N GLY A 423 4.07 26.23 -53.31
CA GLY A 423 5.09 26.20 -54.34
C GLY A 423 4.95 25.02 -55.31
N ILE A 424 4.70 23.84 -54.80
CA ILE A 424 4.47 22.61 -55.58
C ILE A 424 3.21 22.76 -56.45
N ILE A 425 2.13 23.26 -55.87
CA ILE A 425 0.85 23.48 -56.60
C ILE A 425 1.04 24.52 -57.73
N CYS A 426 1.71 25.63 -57.43
CA CYS A 426 2.05 26.64 -58.44
C CYS A 426 2.94 26.09 -59.56
N TYR A 427 3.98 25.31 -59.20
CA TYR A 427 4.84 24.67 -60.19
C TYR A 427 4.07 23.72 -61.12
N TRP A 428 3.17 22.88 -60.58
CA TRP A 428 2.33 21.99 -61.36
C TRP A 428 1.31 22.77 -62.21
N TYR A 429 0.75 23.89 -61.70
CA TYR A 429 -0.17 24.75 -62.47
C TYR A 429 0.51 25.37 -63.64
N PHE A 430 1.69 25.96 -63.47
CA PHE A 430 2.46 26.57 -64.56
C PHE A 430 3.02 25.54 -65.54
N LYS A 431 3.39 24.34 -65.11
CA LYS A 431 3.80 23.25 -65.99
C LYS A 431 2.66 22.71 -66.85
N LYS A 432 1.40 22.74 -66.35
CA LYS A 432 0.23 22.27 -67.07
C LYS A 432 -0.28 23.29 -68.08
N HIS A 433 0.02 24.56 -67.90
CA HIS A 433 -0.43 25.65 -68.81
C HIS A 433 0.69 26.23 -69.69
N LYS A 434 1.85 25.61 -69.74
CA LYS A 434 2.88 25.84 -70.76
C LYS A 434 2.70 24.82 -71.91
N LYS A 435 1.61 24.97 -72.69
CA LYS A 435 1.42 24.46 -74.03
C LYS A 435 0.81 25.53 -74.89
#